data_340487fdb3cab7d31c3e0be6f62857ff
#
_entry.id   340487fdb3cab7d31c3e0be6f62857ff
#
_cell.length_a   1.000
_cell.length_b   1.000
_cell.length_c   1.000
_cell.angle_alpha   90.00
_cell.angle_beta   90.00
_cell.angle_gamma   90.00
#
_symmetry.space_group_name_H-M   'P 1'
#
loop_
_entity.id
_entity.type
_entity.pdbx_description
1 polymer ?
#
loop_
_entity_poly.entity_id
_entity_poly.type
_entity_poly.pdbx_seq_one_letter_code
_entity_poly.pdbx_strand_id
1 'polypeptide(L)'
;MDKVVILGRVSTDKQDYQRQVVELQEYCNKVGWEVVGVFANKVSGAKTIEERSELQDMLQFIKENEIDRVVCLEVSRLGRNTLESLKVIQMLNENQVSLFIKNYNIETLNEDGKVNPVASLITTILLEVASMERLTIRERMKSGQQQYIARCRKEGVKMGRSEGYRKSDDIYKEQYSKEISLLRKGISLRNVQGITGTSINTLRKLKIMFL
;
A
#
# COMPACT_ATOMS: atom_id res chain seq x y z
N MET A 1 -20.11 6.51 -23.44
CA MET A 1 -19.35 5.38 -22.86
C MET A 1 -18.76 5.88 -21.58
N ASP A 2 -19.09 5.25 -20.44
CA ASP A 2 -18.68 5.80 -19.15
C ASP A 2 -17.18 5.64 -18.97
N LYS A 3 -16.50 6.72 -18.60
CA LYS A 3 -15.07 6.76 -18.32
C LYS A 3 -14.82 6.33 -16.89
N VAL A 4 -14.02 5.31 -16.71
CA VAL A 4 -13.75 4.74 -15.39
C VAL A 4 -12.28 4.70 -15.04
N VAL A 5 -12.01 4.80 -13.74
CA VAL A 5 -10.69 4.66 -13.16
C VAL A 5 -10.65 3.43 -12.26
N ILE A 6 -9.65 2.60 -12.41
CA ILE A 6 -9.45 1.43 -11.55
C ILE A 6 -8.58 1.80 -10.35
N LEU A 7 -9.05 1.49 -9.14
CA LEU A 7 -8.29 1.60 -7.91
C LEU A 7 -7.93 0.21 -7.37
N GLY A 8 -6.65 -0.14 -7.45
CA GLY A 8 -6.08 -1.36 -6.91
C GLY A 8 -5.19 -1.13 -5.68
N ARG A 9 -4.85 -2.22 -4.98
CA ARG A 9 -3.80 -2.22 -3.95
C ARG A 9 -2.91 -3.43 -4.13
N VAL A 10 -1.60 -3.19 -4.15
CA VAL A 10 -0.60 -4.26 -4.20
C VAL A 10 -0.22 -4.64 -2.78
N SER A 11 -0.35 -5.91 -2.43
CA SER A 11 0.42 -6.54 -1.37
C SER A 11 1.85 -6.78 -1.90
N THR A 12 2.76 -7.28 -1.07
CA THR A 12 4.16 -7.58 -1.44
C THR A 12 4.32 -8.51 -2.65
N ASP A 13 3.23 -9.14 -3.10
CA ASP A 13 3.22 -10.06 -4.24
C ASP A 13 2.73 -9.35 -5.52
N LYS A 14 3.64 -9.22 -6.51
CA LYS A 14 3.35 -8.60 -7.81
C LYS A 14 2.27 -9.35 -8.61
N GLN A 15 2.14 -10.67 -8.42
CA GLN A 15 1.22 -11.51 -9.18
C GLN A 15 -0.24 -11.24 -8.81
N ASP A 16 -0.51 -11.03 -7.50
CA ASP A 16 -1.86 -10.74 -7.02
C ASP A 16 -2.41 -9.40 -7.53
N TYR A 17 -1.53 -8.39 -7.66
CA TYR A 17 -1.89 -7.09 -8.23
C TYR A 17 -2.30 -7.18 -9.70
N GLN A 18 -1.47 -7.81 -10.53
CA GLN A 18 -1.77 -7.92 -11.97
C GLN A 18 -3.10 -8.64 -12.18
N ARG A 19 -3.36 -9.70 -11.42
CA ARG A 19 -4.64 -10.41 -11.49
C ARG A 19 -5.82 -9.50 -11.15
N GLN A 20 -5.75 -8.70 -10.09
CA GLN A 20 -6.82 -7.77 -9.70
C GLN A 20 -7.10 -6.73 -10.79
N VAL A 21 -6.07 -6.15 -11.39
CA VAL A 21 -6.23 -5.16 -12.46
C VAL A 21 -6.83 -5.79 -13.71
N VAL A 22 -6.32 -6.95 -14.14
CA VAL A 22 -6.86 -7.68 -15.29
C VAL A 22 -8.33 -8.03 -15.09
N GLU A 23 -8.69 -8.56 -13.92
CA GLU A 23 -10.07 -8.90 -13.57
C GLU A 23 -11.02 -7.71 -13.65
N LEU A 24 -10.57 -6.52 -13.18
CA LEU A 24 -11.38 -5.30 -13.26
C LEU A 24 -11.45 -4.75 -14.69
N GLN A 25 -10.36 -4.81 -15.45
CA GLN A 25 -10.35 -4.40 -16.86
C GLN A 25 -11.28 -5.28 -17.71
N GLU A 26 -11.25 -6.59 -17.53
CA GLU A 26 -12.13 -7.52 -18.22
C GLU A 26 -13.61 -7.24 -17.87
N TYR A 27 -13.89 -6.96 -16.60
CA TYR A 27 -15.23 -6.58 -16.17
C TYR A 27 -15.69 -5.27 -16.83
N CYS A 28 -14.86 -4.21 -16.79
CA CYS A 28 -15.19 -2.93 -17.41
C CYS A 28 -15.46 -3.08 -18.92
N ASN A 29 -14.62 -3.84 -19.63
CA ASN A 29 -14.81 -4.12 -21.05
C ASN A 29 -16.12 -4.83 -21.32
N LYS A 30 -16.50 -5.82 -20.47
CA LYS A 30 -17.73 -6.58 -20.61
C LYS A 30 -18.99 -5.74 -20.45
N VAL A 31 -18.95 -4.74 -19.54
CA VAL A 31 -20.11 -3.85 -19.31
C VAL A 31 -20.06 -2.59 -20.18
N GLY A 32 -19.04 -2.42 -21.03
CA GLY A 32 -18.94 -1.31 -21.98
C GLY A 32 -18.41 -0.03 -21.36
N TRP A 33 -17.60 -0.11 -20.29
CA TRP A 33 -16.94 1.04 -19.68
C TRP A 33 -15.52 1.24 -20.24
N GLU A 34 -15.14 2.49 -20.42
CA GLU A 34 -13.81 2.86 -20.90
C GLU A 34 -12.85 3.08 -19.72
N VAL A 35 -11.82 2.24 -19.58
CA VAL A 35 -10.80 2.41 -18.54
C VAL A 35 -9.78 3.46 -18.99
N VAL A 36 -9.83 4.64 -18.40
CA VAL A 36 -8.95 5.77 -18.72
C VAL A 36 -7.77 5.91 -17.76
N GLY A 37 -7.78 5.20 -16.63
CA GLY A 37 -6.68 5.23 -15.67
C GLY A 37 -6.68 4.04 -14.73
N VAL A 38 -5.47 3.66 -14.26
CA VAL A 38 -5.28 2.59 -13.26
C VAL A 38 -4.36 3.12 -12.18
N PHE A 39 -4.87 3.20 -10.95
CA PHE A 39 -4.14 3.67 -9.79
C PHE A 39 -3.94 2.54 -8.80
N ALA A 40 -2.69 2.20 -8.56
CA ALA A 40 -2.38 1.05 -7.74
C ALA A 40 -1.05 1.19 -7.01
N ASN A 41 -1.05 0.97 -5.71
CA ASN A 41 0.12 1.15 -4.88
C ASN A 41 0.60 -0.13 -4.18
N LYS A 42 1.92 -0.23 -4.05
CA LYS A 42 2.64 -1.32 -3.36
C LYS A 42 2.75 -1.13 -1.85
N VAL A 43 2.02 -0.25 -1.21
CA VAL A 43 2.28 0.14 0.17
C VAL A 43 1.43 -0.62 1.16
N SER A 44 2.03 -1.01 2.29
CA SER A 44 1.31 -1.55 3.45
C SER A 44 0.22 -0.57 3.89
N GLY A 45 -0.96 -1.09 4.27
CA GLY A 45 -2.12 -0.29 4.69
C GLY A 45 -1.92 0.56 5.97
N ALA A 46 -0.66 0.91 6.30
CA ALA A 46 -0.29 1.71 7.48
C ALA A 46 -0.20 3.22 7.22
N LYS A 47 -0.10 3.67 5.95
CA LYS A 47 0.00 5.09 5.60
C LYS A 47 -1.34 5.82 5.61
N THR A 48 -1.34 7.12 5.97
CA THR A 48 -2.50 8.01 5.88
C THR A 48 -2.87 8.33 4.43
N ILE A 49 -4.04 8.97 4.20
CA ILE A 49 -4.46 9.41 2.85
C ILE A 49 -3.42 10.36 2.26
N GLU A 50 -2.88 11.28 3.08
CA GLU A 50 -1.87 12.27 2.66
C GLU A 50 -0.51 11.64 2.31
N GLU A 51 -0.22 10.46 2.85
CA GLU A 51 0.99 9.68 2.54
C GLU A 51 0.79 8.69 1.39
N ARG A 52 -0.42 8.60 0.82
CA ARG A 52 -0.78 7.70 -0.27
C ARG A 52 -0.83 8.46 -1.58
N SER A 53 0.35 8.60 -2.19
CA SER A 53 0.52 9.35 -3.45
C SER A 53 -0.47 8.92 -4.52
N GLU A 54 -0.70 7.61 -4.71
CA GLU A 54 -1.60 7.08 -5.74
C GLU A 54 -3.08 7.45 -5.53
N LEU A 55 -3.53 7.60 -4.29
CA LEU A 55 -4.89 8.04 -4.01
C LEU A 55 -5.03 9.54 -4.30
N GLN A 56 -4.02 10.33 -3.97
CA GLN A 56 -3.97 11.75 -4.32
C GLN A 56 -3.85 11.94 -5.83
N ASP A 57 -2.98 11.18 -6.49
CA ASP A 57 -2.83 11.21 -7.96
C ASP A 57 -4.16 10.85 -8.64
N MET A 58 -4.88 9.85 -8.12
CA MET A 58 -6.21 9.49 -8.62
C MET A 58 -7.22 10.62 -8.41
N LEU A 59 -7.29 11.21 -7.22
CA LEU A 59 -8.21 12.32 -6.94
C LEU A 59 -7.88 13.57 -7.77
N GLN A 60 -6.61 13.83 -8.02
CA GLN A 60 -6.17 14.91 -8.91
C GLN A 60 -6.58 14.61 -10.36
N PHE A 61 -6.32 13.37 -10.83
CA PHE A 61 -6.73 12.94 -12.16
C PHE A 61 -8.24 13.05 -12.38
N ILE A 62 -9.04 12.69 -11.37
CA ILE A 62 -10.50 12.81 -11.41
C ILE A 62 -10.93 14.29 -11.59
N LYS A 63 -10.25 15.23 -10.91
CA LYS A 63 -10.54 16.67 -11.02
C LYS A 63 -10.17 17.26 -12.38
N GLU A 64 -9.17 16.71 -13.03
CA GLU A 64 -8.66 17.19 -14.33
C GLU A 64 -9.38 16.54 -15.52
N ASN A 65 -10.10 15.45 -15.28
CA ASN A 65 -10.77 14.69 -16.32
C ASN A 65 -12.24 14.43 -15.95
N GLU A 66 -13.06 14.25 -16.96
CA GLU A 66 -14.46 13.85 -16.77
C GLU A 66 -14.51 12.34 -16.51
N ILE A 67 -14.59 11.94 -15.24
CA ILE A 67 -14.64 10.56 -14.80
C ILE A 67 -16.01 10.26 -14.21
N ASP A 68 -16.66 9.21 -14.69
CA ASP A 68 -17.98 8.81 -14.21
C ASP A 68 -17.89 7.92 -12.98
N ARG A 69 -16.89 7.00 -12.93
CA ARG A 69 -16.76 6.00 -11.87
C ARG A 69 -15.33 5.71 -11.47
N VAL A 70 -15.18 5.39 -10.18
CA VAL A 70 -14.00 4.68 -9.65
C VAL A 70 -14.41 3.23 -9.40
N VAL A 71 -13.64 2.28 -9.93
CA VAL A 71 -13.92 0.85 -9.83
C VAL A 71 -12.89 0.19 -8.92
N CYS A 72 -13.33 -0.54 -7.90
CA CYS A 72 -12.46 -1.34 -7.05
C CYS A 72 -13.07 -2.73 -6.76
N LEU A 73 -12.25 -3.69 -6.37
CA LEU A 73 -12.74 -5.00 -5.93
C LEU A 73 -13.44 -4.92 -4.57
N GLU A 74 -12.81 -4.21 -3.64
CA GLU A 74 -13.24 -4.12 -2.25
C GLU A 74 -13.10 -2.69 -1.72
N VAL A 75 -14.03 -2.28 -0.89
CA VAL A 75 -14.02 -0.96 -0.23
C VAL A 75 -12.79 -0.75 0.67
N SER A 76 -12.19 -1.82 1.17
CA SER A 76 -10.97 -1.80 1.98
C SER A 76 -9.74 -1.22 1.23
N ARG A 77 -9.84 -0.98 -0.06
CA ARG A 77 -8.80 -0.34 -0.89
C ARG A 77 -8.75 1.18 -0.72
N LEU A 78 -9.86 1.79 -0.31
CA LEU A 78 -10.00 3.25 -0.17
C LEU A 78 -9.22 3.83 1.01
N GLY A 79 -9.23 3.17 2.16
CA GLY A 79 -8.60 3.67 3.37
C GLY A 79 -8.02 2.57 4.27
N ARG A 80 -7.26 3.00 5.29
CA ARG A 80 -6.74 2.10 6.34
C ARG A 80 -7.76 1.85 7.46
N ASN A 81 -8.75 2.70 7.59
CA ASN A 81 -9.83 2.61 8.57
C ASN A 81 -11.13 3.09 7.93
N THR A 82 -12.24 2.85 8.63
CA THR A 82 -13.58 3.21 8.20
C THR A 82 -13.71 4.70 7.91
N LEU A 83 -13.20 5.55 8.81
CA LEU A 83 -13.31 7.01 8.67
C LEU A 83 -12.60 7.54 7.42
N GLU A 84 -11.39 7.08 7.14
CA GLU A 84 -10.66 7.47 5.93
C GLU A 84 -11.38 7.01 4.66
N SER A 85 -11.88 5.77 4.65
CA SER A 85 -12.62 5.25 3.49
C SER A 85 -13.90 6.03 3.24
N LEU A 86 -14.66 6.36 4.28
CA LEU A 86 -15.87 7.18 4.17
C LEU A 86 -15.57 8.59 3.66
N LYS A 87 -14.46 9.22 4.10
CA LYS A 87 -14.02 10.52 3.55
C LYS A 87 -13.75 10.46 2.05
N VAL A 88 -13.07 9.41 1.58
CA VAL A 88 -12.80 9.24 0.14
C VAL A 88 -14.11 9.06 -0.62
N ILE A 89 -15.04 8.23 -0.12
CA ILE A 89 -16.35 8.05 -0.75
C ILE A 89 -17.12 9.37 -0.81
N GLN A 90 -17.12 10.13 0.29
CA GLN A 90 -17.75 11.45 0.32
C GLN A 90 -17.14 12.39 -0.73
N MET A 91 -15.79 12.47 -0.81
CA MET A 91 -15.11 13.28 -1.81
C MET A 91 -15.45 12.88 -3.25
N LEU A 92 -15.58 11.57 -3.53
CA LEU A 92 -16.01 11.08 -4.83
C LEU A 92 -17.44 11.52 -5.14
N ASN A 93 -18.38 11.30 -4.20
CA ASN A 93 -19.78 11.67 -4.36
C ASN A 93 -19.98 13.19 -4.55
N GLU A 94 -19.21 14.03 -3.82
CA GLU A 94 -19.22 15.49 -3.97
C GLU A 94 -18.74 15.93 -5.36
N ASN A 95 -17.83 15.18 -5.99
CA ASN A 95 -17.40 15.40 -7.37
C ASN A 95 -18.29 14.67 -8.40
N GLN A 96 -19.44 14.15 -8.01
CA GLN A 96 -20.38 13.39 -8.87
C GLN A 96 -19.73 12.16 -9.52
N VAL A 97 -18.72 11.57 -8.87
CA VAL A 97 -18.05 10.34 -9.31
C VAL A 97 -18.53 9.17 -8.46
N SER A 98 -19.14 8.19 -9.12
CA SER A 98 -19.64 7.01 -8.42
C SER A 98 -18.50 6.06 -8.05
N LEU A 99 -18.56 5.43 -6.87
CA LEU A 99 -17.71 4.30 -6.53
C LEU A 99 -18.46 3.01 -6.82
N PHE A 100 -17.89 2.18 -7.69
CA PHE A 100 -18.37 0.83 -7.97
C PHE A 100 -17.49 -0.21 -7.28
N ILE A 101 -18.10 -1.02 -6.41
CA ILE A 101 -17.44 -2.11 -5.66
C ILE A 101 -17.84 -3.44 -6.29
N LYS A 102 -16.93 -4.00 -7.09
CA LYS A 102 -17.20 -5.17 -7.95
C LYS A 102 -17.64 -6.40 -7.17
N ASN A 103 -16.99 -6.72 -6.04
CA ASN A 103 -17.29 -7.93 -5.26
C ASN A 103 -18.73 -7.98 -4.71
N TYR A 104 -19.37 -6.85 -4.57
CA TYR A 104 -20.72 -6.73 -4.03
C TYR A 104 -21.73 -6.20 -5.05
N ASN A 105 -21.25 -5.82 -6.24
CA ASN A 105 -22.04 -5.15 -7.27
C ASN A 105 -22.81 -3.94 -6.73
N ILE A 106 -22.09 -3.09 -5.98
CA ILE A 106 -22.64 -1.92 -5.28
C ILE A 106 -22.08 -0.66 -5.92
N GLU A 107 -22.97 0.31 -6.18
CA GLU A 107 -22.65 1.63 -6.70
C GLU A 107 -23.14 2.72 -5.75
N THR A 108 -22.27 3.71 -5.44
CA THR A 108 -22.57 4.73 -4.41
C THR A 108 -23.50 5.83 -4.88
N LEU A 109 -23.58 6.10 -6.18
CA LEU A 109 -24.53 7.03 -6.76
C LEU A 109 -25.57 6.28 -7.61
N ASN A 110 -26.78 6.78 -7.62
CA ASN A 110 -27.83 6.34 -8.55
C ASN A 110 -27.63 7.01 -9.92
N GLU A 111 -28.39 6.58 -10.94
CA GLU A 111 -28.38 7.16 -12.29
C GLU A 111 -28.71 8.67 -12.33
N ASP A 112 -29.46 9.15 -11.33
CA ASP A 112 -29.79 10.58 -11.17
C ASP A 112 -28.69 11.40 -10.45
N GLY A 113 -27.53 10.80 -10.19
CA GLY A 113 -26.39 11.42 -9.49
C GLY A 113 -26.57 11.58 -7.98
N LYS A 114 -27.69 11.10 -7.41
CA LYS A 114 -27.89 11.16 -5.97
C LYS A 114 -27.26 9.96 -5.27
N VAL A 115 -26.83 10.20 -4.03
CA VAL A 115 -26.27 9.15 -3.17
C VAL A 115 -27.32 8.04 -2.98
N ASN A 116 -26.93 6.81 -3.26
CA ASN A 116 -27.72 5.62 -3.01
C ASN A 116 -27.71 5.29 -1.50
N PRO A 117 -28.83 5.45 -0.77
CA PRO A 117 -28.83 5.24 0.68
C PRO A 117 -28.54 3.79 1.07
N VAL A 118 -28.98 2.83 0.27
CA VAL A 118 -28.77 1.40 0.53
C VAL A 118 -27.30 1.06 0.33
N ALA A 119 -26.69 1.56 -0.77
CA ALA A 119 -25.27 1.39 -1.03
C ALA A 119 -24.41 2.05 0.08
N SER A 120 -24.79 3.23 0.54
CA SER A 120 -24.10 3.92 1.65
C SER A 120 -24.14 3.10 2.95
N LEU A 121 -25.29 2.55 3.30
CA LEU A 121 -25.44 1.69 4.48
C LEU A 121 -24.59 0.42 4.36
N ILE A 122 -24.71 -0.31 3.25
CA ILE A 122 -23.97 -1.55 3.02
C ILE A 122 -22.46 -1.27 3.03
N THR A 123 -22.02 -0.21 2.38
CA THR A 123 -20.61 0.19 2.35
C THR A 123 -20.07 0.49 3.75
N THR A 124 -20.85 1.17 4.58
CA THR A 124 -20.49 1.42 5.98
C THR A 124 -20.34 0.12 6.77
N ILE A 125 -21.28 -0.80 6.63
CA ILE A 125 -21.21 -2.12 7.29
C ILE A 125 -19.97 -2.90 6.83
N LEU A 126 -19.69 -2.94 5.52
CA LEU A 126 -18.52 -3.61 4.97
C LEU A 126 -17.20 -3.03 5.49
N LEU A 127 -17.12 -1.70 5.65
CA LEU A 127 -15.96 -1.04 6.22
C LEU A 127 -15.77 -1.40 7.69
N GLU A 128 -16.85 -1.46 8.48
CA GLU A 128 -16.77 -1.88 9.88
C GLU A 128 -16.35 -3.34 10.02
N VAL A 129 -16.91 -4.25 9.22
CA VAL A 129 -16.49 -5.66 9.19
C VAL A 129 -14.99 -5.77 8.86
N ALA A 130 -14.52 -5.09 7.82
CA ALA A 130 -13.10 -5.07 7.47
C ALA A 130 -12.21 -4.47 8.57
N SER A 131 -12.70 -3.52 9.34
CA SER A 131 -12.02 -2.96 10.51
C SER A 131 -11.91 -3.97 11.66
N MET A 132 -13.00 -4.67 11.96
CA MET A 132 -13.03 -5.73 12.97
C MET A 132 -12.09 -6.89 12.62
N GLU A 133 -12.07 -7.33 11.37
CA GLU A 133 -11.13 -8.37 10.90
C GLU A 133 -9.67 -7.97 11.13
N ARG A 134 -9.31 -6.72 10.81
CA ARG A 134 -7.95 -6.21 11.05
C ARG A 134 -7.58 -6.21 12.53
N LEU A 135 -8.52 -5.83 13.42
CA LEU A 135 -8.29 -5.88 14.88
C LEU A 135 -8.07 -7.32 15.34
N THR A 136 -8.91 -8.25 14.91
CA THR A 136 -8.78 -9.67 15.23
C THR A 136 -7.44 -10.25 14.78
N ILE A 137 -6.99 -9.92 13.57
CA ILE A 137 -5.68 -10.34 13.05
C ILE A 137 -4.56 -9.78 13.94
N ARG A 138 -4.60 -8.49 14.30
CA ARG A 138 -3.59 -7.88 15.18
C ARG A 138 -3.55 -8.53 16.56
N GLU A 139 -4.69 -8.84 17.15
CA GLU A 139 -4.77 -9.53 18.44
C GLU A 139 -4.18 -10.93 18.38
N ARG A 140 -4.49 -11.69 17.32
CA ARG A 140 -3.90 -13.01 17.08
C ARG A 140 -2.38 -12.93 16.92
N MET A 141 -1.89 -11.97 16.14
CA MET A 141 -0.44 -11.75 15.98
C MET A 141 0.23 -11.39 17.30
N LYS A 142 -0.38 -10.50 18.12
CA LYS A 142 0.13 -10.12 19.44
C LYS A 142 0.16 -11.31 20.39
N SER A 143 -0.90 -12.09 20.43
CA SER A 143 -0.98 -13.32 21.24
C SER A 143 0.09 -14.35 20.81
N GLY A 144 0.23 -14.60 19.51
CA GLY A 144 1.28 -15.48 18.99
C GLY A 144 2.69 -15.02 19.32
N GLN A 145 2.94 -13.71 19.21
CA GLN A 145 4.23 -13.12 19.62
C GLN A 145 4.49 -13.30 21.11
N GLN A 146 3.51 -13.09 21.97
CA GLN A 146 3.65 -13.29 23.43
C GLN A 146 3.95 -14.75 23.76
N GLN A 147 3.25 -15.69 23.13
CA GLN A 147 3.49 -17.13 23.31
C GLN A 147 4.90 -17.51 22.85
N TYR A 148 5.35 -17.00 21.70
CA TYR A 148 6.72 -17.21 21.21
C TYR A 148 7.77 -16.67 22.19
N ILE A 149 7.58 -15.46 22.70
CA ILE A 149 8.47 -14.85 23.70
C ILE A 149 8.52 -15.69 24.98
N ALA A 150 7.35 -16.13 25.48
CA ALA A 150 7.28 -16.97 26.67
C ALA A 150 8.00 -18.30 26.48
N ARG A 151 7.83 -18.94 25.30
CA ARG A 151 8.55 -20.18 24.95
C ARG A 151 10.07 -19.96 24.90
N CYS A 152 10.53 -18.92 24.20
CA CYS A 152 11.96 -18.60 24.14
C CYS A 152 12.58 -18.38 25.52
N ARG A 153 11.86 -17.68 26.42
CA ARG A 153 12.32 -17.48 27.81
C ARG A 153 12.41 -18.79 28.56
N LYS A 154 11.44 -19.68 28.40
CA LYS A 154 11.41 -20.99 29.06
C LYS A 154 12.52 -21.92 28.56
N GLU A 155 12.81 -21.90 27.28
CA GLU A 155 13.79 -22.75 26.60
C GLU A 155 15.19 -22.13 26.56
N GLY A 156 15.39 -20.90 27.10
CA GLY A 156 16.66 -20.19 27.05
C GLY A 156 17.12 -19.78 25.64
N VAL A 157 16.19 -19.78 24.68
CA VAL A 157 16.49 -19.43 23.29
C VAL A 157 16.60 -17.93 23.14
N LYS A 158 17.70 -17.45 22.56
CA LYS A 158 17.94 -16.04 22.30
C LYS A 158 16.96 -15.53 21.24
N MET A 159 16.21 -14.48 21.59
CA MET A 159 15.30 -13.84 20.67
C MET A 159 16.05 -12.85 19.77
N GLY A 160 15.55 -12.71 18.52
CA GLY A 160 16.12 -11.78 17.56
C GLY A 160 17.06 -12.45 16.56
N ARG A 161 17.98 -11.65 16.02
CA ARG A 161 18.92 -12.13 14.99
C ARG A 161 19.89 -13.15 15.59
N SER A 162 20.06 -14.29 14.92
CA SER A 162 21.00 -15.34 15.36
C SER A 162 22.42 -14.78 15.51
N GLU A 163 23.16 -15.30 16.50
CA GLU A 163 24.57 -14.95 16.68
C GLU A 163 25.37 -15.31 15.43
N GLY A 164 26.26 -14.42 15.02
CA GLY A 164 27.09 -14.64 13.83
C GLY A 164 26.39 -14.37 12.49
N TYR A 165 25.07 -14.10 12.46
CA TYR A 165 24.42 -13.75 11.20
C TYR A 165 24.98 -12.43 10.64
N ARG A 166 25.60 -12.51 9.48
CA ARG A 166 26.09 -11.39 8.71
C ARG A 166 25.51 -11.47 7.29
N LYS A 167 25.06 -10.35 6.74
CA LYS A 167 24.72 -10.29 5.30
C LYS A 167 25.95 -10.70 4.50
N SER A 168 25.75 -11.44 3.40
CA SER A 168 26.86 -11.77 2.51
C SER A 168 27.50 -10.50 1.94
N ASP A 169 28.78 -10.58 1.60
CA ASP A 169 29.53 -9.45 1.06
C ASP A 169 28.93 -8.95 -0.26
N ASP A 170 28.31 -9.83 -1.04
CA ASP A 170 27.67 -9.46 -2.30
C ASP A 170 26.41 -8.62 -2.08
N ILE A 171 25.61 -8.92 -1.06
CA ILE A 171 24.47 -8.07 -0.68
C ILE A 171 24.94 -6.68 -0.22
N TYR A 172 26.09 -6.59 0.48
CA TYR A 172 26.67 -5.30 0.85
C TYR A 172 27.17 -4.54 -0.37
N LYS A 173 27.83 -5.20 -1.33
CA LYS A 173 28.31 -4.58 -2.57
C LYS A 173 27.16 -4.01 -3.39
N GLU A 174 26.08 -4.75 -3.52
CA GLU A 174 24.89 -4.32 -4.25
C GLU A 174 24.21 -3.13 -3.55
N GLN A 175 23.94 -3.26 -2.24
CA GLN A 175 23.23 -2.25 -1.45
C GLN A 175 23.98 -0.93 -1.32
N TYR A 176 25.33 -0.98 -1.24
CA TYR A 176 26.20 0.17 -0.97
C TYR A 176 27.23 0.41 -2.08
N SER A 177 26.90 0.06 -3.33
CA SER A 177 27.80 0.19 -4.48
C SER A 177 28.31 1.62 -4.68
N LYS A 178 27.43 2.62 -4.47
CA LYS A 178 27.79 4.05 -4.59
C LYS A 178 28.76 4.48 -3.49
N GLU A 179 28.49 4.11 -2.25
CA GLU A 179 29.34 4.40 -1.10
C GLU A 179 30.72 3.78 -1.24
N ILE A 180 30.78 2.50 -1.62
CA ILE A 180 32.03 1.78 -1.85
C ILE A 180 32.85 2.44 -2.96
N SER A 181 32.21 2.86 -4.05
CA SER A 181 32.86 3.58 -5.15
C SER A 181 33.46 4.92 -4.68
N LEU A 182 32.72 5.71 -3.89
CA LEU A 182 33.19 6.99 -3.36
C LEU A 182 34.32 6.80 -2.37
N LEU A 183 34.25 5.78 -1.51
CA LEU A 183 35.35 5.45 -0.56
C LEU A 183 36.60 5.00 -1.28
N ARG A 184 36.52 4.22 -2.37
CA ARG A 184 37.66 3.83 -3.21
C ARG A 184 38.35 5.02 -3.89
N LYS A 185 37.57 6.08 -4.20
CA LYS A 185 38.10 7.33 -4.73
C LYS A 185 38.79 8.20 -3.65
N GLY A 186 38.91 7.74 -2.39
CA GLY A 186 39.55 8.44 -1.30
C GLY A 186 38.70 9.56 -0.66
N ILE A 187 37.43 9.64 -0.96
CA ILE A 187 36.53 10.66 -0.39
C ILE A 187 36.35 10.41 1.12
N SER A 188 36.43 11.48 1.93
CA SER A 188 36.30 11.38 3.37
C SER A 188 34.94 10.82 3.80
N LEU A 189 34.88 10.07 4.93
CA LEU A 189 33.65 9.49 5.46
C LEU A 189 32.53 10.54 5.67
N ARG A 190 32.89 11.77 6.10
CA ARG A 190 31.94 12.87 6.27
C ARG A 190 31.34 13.33 4.95
N ASN A 191 32.15 13.43 3.91
CA ASN A 191 31.68 13.84 2.58
C ASN A 191 30.80 12.75 1.95
N VAL A 192 31.22 11.48 2.09
CA VAL A 192 30.37 10.36 1.63
C VAL A 192 29.03 10.34 2.36
N GLN A 193 29.00 10.57 3.67
CA GLN A 193 27.76 10.72 4.43
C GLN A 193 26.90 11.87 3.89
N GLY A 194 27.49 13.03 3.62
CA GLY A 194 26.76 14.18 3.05
C GLY A 194 26.13 13.89 1.69
N ILE A 195 26.79 13.06 0.85
CA ILE A 195 26.35 12.72 -0.50
C ILE A 195 25.28 11.60 -0.48
N THR A 196 25.43 10.59 0.39
CA THR A 196 24.62 9.36 0.34
C THR A 196 23.62 9.24 1.49
N GLY A 197 23.75 10.05 2.55
CA GLY A 197 22.94 9.94 3.78
C GLY A 197 23.31 8.74 4.67
N THR A 198 24.27 7.91 4.26
CA THR A 198 24.65 6.69 4.98
C THR A 198 25.43 7.02 6.24
N SER A 199 25.10 6.38 7.37
CA SER A 199 25.74 6.65 8.66
C SER A 199 27.26 6.41 8.65
N ILE A 200 28.02 7.23 9.38
CA ILE A 200 29.49 7.09 9.49
C ILE A 200 29.90 5.70 9.98
N ASN A 201 29.12 5.09 10.89
CA ASN A 201 29.44 3.76 11.41
C ASN A 201 29.29 2.69 10.31
N THR A 202 28.26 2.81 9.45
CA THR A 202 28.13 1.94 8.27
C THR A 202 29.28 2.14 7.29
N LEU A 203 29.65 3.40 7.02
CA LEU A 203 30.75 3.72 6.12
C LEU A 203 32.10 3.22 6.63
N ARG A 204 32.38 3.31 7.95
CA ARG A 204 33.57 2.70 8.57
C ARG A 204 33.61 1.18 8.35
N LYS A 205 32.48 0.54 8.57
CA LYS A 205 32.33 -0.92 8.33
C LYS A 205 32.61 -1.27 6.87
N LEU A 206 32.02 -0.55 5.94
CA LEU A 206 32.24 -0.76 4.50
C LEU A 206 33.69 -0.55 4.10
N LYS A 207 34.37 0.47 4.68
CA LYS A 207 35.80 0.73 4.46
C LYS A 207 36.66 -0.44 4.91
N ILE A 208 36.41 -1.00 6.11
CA ILE A 208 37.12 -2.17 6.63
C ILE A 208 36.87 -3.45 5.81
N MET A 209 35.68 -3.57 5.22
CA MET A 209 35.29 -4.79 4.49
C MET A 209 35.78 -4.81 3.03
N PHE A 210 35.90 -3.65 2.38
CA PHE A 210 36.08 -3.57 0.92
C PHE A 210 37.24 -2.70 0.42
N LEU A 211 37.95 -2.06 1.34
CA LEU A 211 39.18 -1.27 1.07
C LEU A 211 40.33 -1.75 1.92
#